data_5c9fcc6fed8693ba9e235b6b6748fc0a
#
_entry.id   5c9fcc6fed8693ba9e235b6b6748fc0a
#
_cell.length_a   1.000
_cell.length_b   1.000
_cell.length_c   1.000
_cell.angle_alpha   90.00
_cell.angle_beta   90.00
_cell.angle_gamma   90.00
#
_symmetry.space_group_name_H-M   'P 1'
#
loop_
_entity.id
_entity.type
_entity.pdbx_description
1 polymer ?
#
loop_
_entity_poly.entity_id
_entity_poly.type
_entity_poly.pdbx_seq_one_letter_code
_entity_poly.pdbx_strand_id
1 'polypeptide(L)'
;MTWTAKDSGGGLWGPGPNVWRSDNVAVQGDTVTLSVRQVDGVWTSGEAILDRSLGYGRYEFTLLQSPYLDANAVLGLFLWDDDPASPNNREIDIEFARWGNPWNEAVGHFTLQPWDQPGRQISYRPADGPQTCRMTWSPGYIRWSCAGISWSYYGADVPTPGTERVHMNLWTIGPVEGAVSAQVQFRYRGQALGRP
;
A
#
# COMPACT_ATOMS: atom_id res chain seq x y z
N MET A 1 6.68 15.27 -6.24
CA MET A 1 5.97 14.17 -6.93
C MET A 1 4.52 14.56 -7.05
N THR A 2 3.85 14.20 -8.15
CA THR A 2 2.43 14.53 -8.40
C THR A 2 1.59 13.29 -8.13
N TRP A 3 0.47 13.48 -7.45
CA TRP A 3 -0.45 12.42 -7.04
C TRP A 3 -1.85 12.73 -7.53
N THR A 4 -2.53 11.73 -8.05
CA THR A 4 -3.96 11.76 -8.36
C THR A 4 -4.73 11.05 -7.26
N ALA A 5 -5.81 11.64 -6.78
CA ALA A 5 -6.71 11.00 -5.83
C ALA A 5 -7.80 10.23 -6.57
N LYS A 6 -8.01 8.97 -6.18
CA LYS A 6 -9.09 8.13 -6.70
C LYS A 6 -10.46 8.67 -6.28
N ASP A 7 -11.40 8.69 -7.23
CA ASP A 7 -12.79 9.07 -6.98
C ASP A 7 -13.72 8.15 -7.75
N SER A 8 -14.65 7.52 -7.06
CA SER A 8 -15.61 6.57 -7.67
C SER A 8 -16.94 7.21 -8.05
N GLY A 9 -17.10 8.54 -7.84
CA GLY A 9 -18.36 9.23 -8.10
C GLY A 9 -19.55 8.68 -7.30
N GLY A 10 -19.29 8.06 -6.13
CA GLY A 10 -20.29 7.40 -5.29
C GLY A 10 -20.50 5.91 -5.63
N GLY A 11 -19.85 5.39 -6.66
CA GLY A 11 -19.89 3.95 -6.99
C GLY A 11 -19.02 3.13 -6.04
N LEU A 12 -19.27 1.81 -6.00
CA LEU A 12 -18.49 0.85 -5.22
C LEU A 12 -17.40 0.25 -6.09
N TRP A 13 -16.12 0.52 -5.75
CA TRP A 13 -14.95 0.00 -6.47
C TRP A 13 -14.01 -0.74 -5.51
N GLY A 14 -13.19 -1.65 -6.07
CA GLY A 14 -12.16 -2.38 -5.31
C GLY A 14 -10.98 -1.53 -4.80
N PRO A 15 -10.25 -2.05 -3.81
CA PRO A 15 -10.50 -3.30 -3.09
C PRO A 15 -11.76 -3.22 -2.22
N GLY A 16 -12.44 -4.37 -2.07
CA GLY A 16 -13.74 -4.44 -1.41
C GLY A 16 -14.82 -3.60 -2.12
N PRO A 17 -16.04 -3.51 -1.60
CA PRO A 17 -17.05 -2.57 -2.08
C PRO A 17 -16.91 -1.23 -1.34
N ASN A 18 -15.92 -0.41 -1.73
CA ASN A 18 -15.67 0.91 -1.12
C ASN A 18 -16.09 2.06 -2.02
N VAL A 19 -16.63 3.12 -1.41
CA VAL A 19 -16.82 4.42 -2.06
C VAL A 19 -15.53 5.21 -1.90
N TRP A 20 -14.87 5.53 -3.00
CA TRP A 20 -13.62 6.29 -3.02
C TRP A 20 -13.92 7.77 -3.25
N ARG A 21 -13.29 8.63 -2.46
CA ARG A 21 -13.47 10.07 -2.57
C ARG A 21 -12.12 10.78 -2.64
N SER A 22 -11.99 11.68 -3.60
CA SER A 22 -10.80 12.50 -3.75
C SER A 22 -10.53 13.41 -2.55
N ASP A 23 -11.57 13.86 -1.83
CA ASP A 23 -11.45 14.69 -0.62
C ASP A 23 -11.06 13.89 0.65
N ASN A 24 -10.88 12.58 0.54
CA ASN A 24 -10.24 11.74 1.55
C ASN A 24 -8.71 11.65 1.39
N VAL A 25 -8.15 12.39 0.43
CA VAL A 25 -6.71 12.45 0.16
C VAL A 25 -6.24 13.90 0.25
N ALA A 26 -5.21 14.14 1.05
CA ALA A 26 -4.53 15.44 1.07
C ALA A 26 -3.03 15.24 0.89
N VAL A 27 -2.40 16.09 0.07
CA VAL A 27 -0.96 16.05 -0.18
C VAL A 27 -0.33 17.37 0.25
N GLN A 28 0.63 17.31 1.17
CA GLN A 28 1.37 18.47 1.64
C GLN A 28 2.88 18.17 1.66
N GLY A 29 3.61 18.76 0.73
CA GLY A 29 5.03 18.45 0.55
C GLY A 29 5.24 17.01 0.11
N ASP A 30 5.96 16.24 0.91
CA ASP A 30 6.20 14.80 0.72
C ASP A 30 5.25 13.89 1.53
N THR A 31 4.30 14.50 2.25
CA THR A 31 3.34 13.79 3.10
C THR A 31 1.99 13.65 2.38
N VAL A 32 1.51 12.42 2.29
CA VAL A 32 0.17 12.06 1.86
C VAL A 32 -0.65 11.68 3.09
N THR A 33 -1.78 12.35 3.28
CA THR A 33 -2.77 12.00 4.30
C THR A 33 -3.95 11.31 3.64
N LEU A 34 -4.27 10.13 4.11
CA LEU A 34 -5.40 9.31 3.68
C LEU A 34 -6.42 9.26 4.81
N SER A 35 -7.69 9.22 4.48
CA SER A 35 -8.77 9.17 5.46
C SER A 35 -9.85 8.16 5.08
N VAL A 36 -10.40 7.53 6.12
CA VAL A 36 -11.70 6.83 6.08
C VAL A 36 -12.64 7.59 6.99
N ARG A 37 -13.77 8.05 6.45
CA ARG A 37 -14.75 8.84 7.20
C ARG A 37 -16.16 8.64 6.64
N GLN A 38 -17.16 8.94 7.44
CA GLN A 38 -18.54 8.97 6.95
C GLN A 38 -18.83 10.29 6.21
N VAL A 39 -19.47 10.15 5.07
CA VAL A 39 -20.08 11.26 4.32
C VAL A 39 -21.51 10.86 4.02
N ASP A 40 -22.48 11.65 4.49
CA ASP A 40 -23.92 11.37 4.34
C ASP A 40 -24.33 9.95 4.81
N GLY A 41 -23.70 9.49 5.90
CA GLY A 41 -23.97 8.16 6.49
C GLY A 41 -23.26 6.99 5.80
N VAL A 42 -22.48 7.23 4.73
CA VAL A 42 -21.71 6.21 4.00
C VAL A 42 -20.23 6.30 4.38
N TRP A 43 -19.63 5.16 4.72
CA TRP A 43 -18.18 5.09 4.90
C TRP A 43 -17.46 5.25 3.55
N THR A 44 -16.48 6.14 3.51
CA THR A 44 -15.74 6.47 2.31
C THR A 44 -14.25 6.33 2.55
N SER A 45 -13.52 5.95 1.51
CA SER A 45 -12.09 5.58 1.52
C SER A 45 -11.27 6.55 0.67
N GLY A 46 -9.98 6.60 0.92
CA GLY A 46 -9.04 7.45 0.16
C GLY A 46 -7.91 6.64 -0.47
N GLU A 47 -7.55 6.97 -1.72
CA GLU A 47 -6.40 6.40 -2.41
C GLU A 47 -5.67 7.47 -3.20
N ALA A 48 -4.36 7.56 -2.99
CA ALA A 48 -3.43 8.40 -3.74
C ALA A 48 -2.63 7.55 -4.72
N ILE A 49 -2.57 7.96 -5.98
CA ILE A 49 -1.91 7.25 -7.08
C ILE A 49 -0.82 8.17 -7.63
N LEU A 50 0.43 7.71 -7.68
CA LEU A 50 1.53 8.46 -8.28
C LEU A 50 1.33 8.55 -9.81
N ASP A 51 1.49 9.75 -10.39
CA ASP A 51 1.16 10.00 -11.80
C ASP A 51 2.11 9.35 -12.82
N ARG A 52 3.10 8.58 -12.35
CA ARG A 52 4.07 7.89 -13.24
C ARG A 52 4.55 6.58 -12.64
N SER A 53 4.95 5.63 -13.51
CA SER A 53 5.75 4.47 -13.13
C SER A 53 7.18 4.88 -12.77
N LEU A 54 7.79 4.15 -11.85
CA LEU A 54 9.17 4.38 -11.39
C LEU A 54 10.09 3.21 -11.72
N GLY A 55 9.55 2.01 -11.98
CA GLY A 55 10.31 0.81 -12.32
C GLY A 55 11.16 0.27 -11.18
N TYR A 56 12.20 -0.47 -11.52
CA TYR A 56 13.11 -1.05 -10.52
C TYR A 56 13.76 0.01 -9.64
N GLY A 57 13.82 -0.26 -8.34
CA GLY A 57 14.40 0.66 -7.40
C GLY A 57 14.03 0.35 -5.95
N ARG A 58 14.30 1.32 -5.08
CA ARG A 58 13.95 1.28 -3.68
C ARG A 58 12.84 2.29 -3.39
N TYR A 59 11.74 1.77 -2.94
CA TYR A 59 10.54 2.47 -2.49
C TYR A 59 10.58 2.55 -0.97
N GLU A 60 10.39 3.72 -0.43
CA GLU A 60 10.45 3.97 1.00
C GLU A 60 9.20 4.72 1.44
N PHE A 61 8.47 4.13 2.39
CA PHE A 61 7.25 4.66 2.97
C PHE A 61 7.47 4.87 4.46
N THR A 62 7.35 6.10 4.93
CA THR A 62 7.44 6.41 6.35
C THR A 62 6.06 6.72 6.89
N LEU A 63 5.53 5.82 7.71
CA LEU A 63 4.32 6.07 8.49
C LEU A 63 4.66 7.04 9.62
N LEU A 64 3.83 8.08 9.80
CA LEU A 64 4.03 9.09 10.84
C LEU A 64 3.27 8.78 12.14
N GLN A 65 2.54 7.68 12.18
CA GLN A 65 1.79 7.18 13.33
C GLN A 65 1.93 5.66 13.50
N SER A 66 1.27 5.12 14.51
CA SER A 66 1.15 3.68 14.72
C SER A 66 0.44 2.99 13.54
N PRO A 67 0.89 1.81 13.10
CA PRO A 67 0.20 0.99 12.10
C PRO A 67 -1.00 0.20 12.66
N TYR A 68 -1.22 0.25 13.98
CA TYR A 68 -2.33 -0.42 14.64
C TYR A 68 -3.62 0.41 14.52
N LEU A 69 -4.21 0.38 13.31
CA LEU A 69 -5.44 1.07 12.98
C LEU A 69 -6.68 0.33 13.54
N ASP A 70 -7.88 0.86 13.26
CA ASP A 70 -9.15 0.15 13.51
C ASP A 70 -9.11 -1.26 12.90
N ALA A 71 -9.81 -2.21 13.54
CA ALA A 71 -9.79 -3.61 13.12
C ALA A 71 -10.29 -3.84 11.70
N ASN A 72 -11.17 -2.98 11.21
CA ASN A 72 -11.74 -3.03 9.88
C ASN A 72 -11.04 -2.10 8.88
N ALA A 73 -10.05 -1.31 9.31
CA ALA A 73 -9.28 -0.45 8.42
C ALA A 73 -8.08 -1.20 7.83
N VAL A 74 -7.79 -0.93 6.56
CA VAL A 74 -6.64 -1.47 5.82
C VAL A 74 -5.86 -0.31 5.21
N LEU A 75 -4.57 -0.23 5.50
CA LEU A 75 -3.63 0.68 4.86
C LEU A 75 -2.76 -0.12 3.89
N GLY A 76 -2.88 0.15 2.60
CA GLY A 76 -2.05 -0.42 1.54
C GLY A 76 -1.01 0.57 1.02
N LEU A 77 0.22 0.10 0.83
CA LEU A 77 1.37 0.81 0.25
C LEU A 77 1.96 -0.10 -0.82
N PHE A 78 1.65 0.13 -2.09
CA PHE A 78 1.86 -0.91 -3.10
C PHE A 78 2.18 -0.36 -4.49
N LEU A 79 2.60 -1.27 -5.35
CA LEU A 79 2.67 -1.08 -6.80
C LEU A 79 1.47 -1.77 -7.44
N TRP A 80 0.85 -1.12 -8.40
CA TRP A 80 -0.29 -1.65 -9.14
C TRP A 80 -0.27 -1.18 -10.59
N ASP A 81 -0.66 -2.09 -11.48
CA ASP A 81 -0.81 -1.84 -12.92
C ASP A 81 -2.26 -2.09 -13.34
N ASP A 82 -2.91 -1.08 -13.89
CA ASP A 82 -4.27 -1.16 -14.41
C ASP A 82 -4.37 -1.90 -15.76
N ASP A 83 -3.22 -2.23 -16.40
CA ASP A 83 -3.22 -2.97 -17.65
C ASP A 83 -3.70 -4.42 -17.42
N PRO A 84 -4.84 -4.83 -17.99
CA PRO A 84 -5.38 -6.18 -17.81
C PRO A 84 -4.47 -7.29 -18.38
N ALA A 85 -3.52 -6.93 -19.23
CA ALA A 85 -2.51 -7.86 -19.75
C ALA A 85 -1.33 -8.04 -18.80
N SER A 86 -1.26 -7.23 -17.74
CA SER A 86 -0.17 -7.31 -16.76
C SER A 86 -0.34 -8.53 -15.86
N PRO A 87 0.67 -9.40 -15.75
CA PRO A 87 0.61 -10.55 -14.84
C PRO A 87 0.37 -10.08 -13.41
N ASN A 88 -0.76 -10.53 -12.80
CA ASN A 88 -1.17 -10.18 -11.43
C ASN A 88 -1.05 -8.68 -11.14
N ASN A 89 -1.39 -7.83 -12.12
CA ASN A 89 -1.33 -6.36 -12.04
C ASN A 89 0.05 -5.81 -11.60
N ARG A 90 1.12 -6.59 -11.72
CA ARG A 90 2.46 -6.29 -11.19
C ARG A 90 2.45 -5.88 -9.72
N GLU A 91 1.51 -6.42 -8.94
CA GLU A 91 1.23 -5.97 -7.58
C GLU A 91 2.25 -6.50 -6.58
N ILE A 92 2.81 -5.57 -5.81
CA ILE A 92 3.79 -5.82 -4.74
C ILE A 92 3.41 -4.93 -3.57
N ASP A 93 3.13 -5.54 -2.39
CA ASP A 93 2.45 -4.86 -1.30
C ASP A 93 3.27 -4.77 -0.01
N ILE A 94 3.04 -3.69 0.71
CA ILE A 94 3.19 -3.56 2.15
C ILE A 94 1.82 -3.15 2.68
N GLU A 95 1.21 -3.97 3.52
CA GLU A 95 -0.11 -3.69 4.07
C GLU A 95 -0.08 -3.68 5.60
N PHE A 96 -1.00 -2.91 6.19
CA PHE A 96 -1.29 -2.91 7.61
C PHE A 96 -2.78 -3.12 7.82
N ALA A 97 -3.14 -4.29 8.35
CA ALA A 97 -4.53 -4.69 8.57
C ALA A 97 -4.66 -5.68 9.71
N ARG A 98 -5.74 -5.58 10.46
CA ARG A 98 -6.15 -6.58 11.44
C ARG A 98 -7.16 -7.59 10.87
N TRP A 99 -7.66 -7.33 9.68
CA TRP A 99 -8.63 -8.17 8.97
C TRP A 99 -9.88 -8.51 9.82
N GLY A 100 -10.42 -7.50 10.52
CA GLY A 100 -11.62 -7.63 11.36
C GLY A 100 -11.38 -8.25 12.75
N ASN A 101 -10.14 -8.64 13.07
CA ASN A 101 -9.80 -9.18 14.39
C ASN A 101 -9.05 -8.13 15.22
N PRO A 102 -9.72 -7.47 16.23
CA PRO A 102 -9.08 -6.42 17.02
C PRO A 102 -7.89 -6.91 17.86
N TRP A 103 -7.78 -8.23 18.06
CA TRP A 103 -6.69 -8.86 18.84
C TRP A 103 -5.51 -9.29 17.98
N ASN A 104 -5.60 -9.15 16.65
CA ASN A 104 -4.50 -9.47 15.77
C ASN A 104 -3.36 -8.46 15.95
N GLU A 105 -2.20 -8.94 16.38
CA GLU A 105 -0.99 -8.13 16.52
C GLU A 105 -0.03 -8.25 15.31
N ALA A 106 -0.18 -9.30 14.51
CA ALA A 106 0.58 -9.49 13.27
C ALA A 106 -0.07 -8.71 12.12
N VAL A 107 -0.15 -7.39 12.28
CA VAL A 107 -0.90 -6.49 11.39
C VAL A 107 -0.10 -6.07 10.16
N GLY A 108 1.21 -6.27 10.12
CA GLY A 108 2.03 -5.99 8.95
C GLY A 108 2.07 -7.19 8.02
N HIS A 109 1.94 -6.93 6.71
CA HIS A 109 1.98 -7.96 5.66
C HIS A 109 2.93 -7.51 4.55
N PHE A 110 3.78 -8.41 4.09
CA PHE A 110 4.53 -8.27 2.84
C PHE A 110 3.98 -9.29 1.86
N THR A 111 3.58 -8.83 0.67
CA THR A 111 2.90 -9.68 -0.29
C THR A 111 3.46 -9.46 -1.70
N LEU A 112 3.62 -10.56 -2.43
CA LEU A 112 3.74 -10.58 -3.89
C LEU A 112 2.51 -11.28 -4.44
N GLN A 113 1.72 -10.59 -5.24
CA GLN A 113 0.48 -11.20 -5.79
C GLN A 113 0.77 -12.31 -6.82
N PRO A 114 -0.07 -13.36 -6.84
CA PRO A 114 -1.25 -13.56 -6.01
C PRO A 114 -0.88 -14.11 -4.62
N TRP A 115 -1.49 -13.55 -3.58
CA TRP A 115 -1.17 -13.81 -2.17
C TRP A 115 -1.43 -15.24 -1.71
N ASP A 116 -2.35 -15.95 -2.37
CA ASP A 116 -2.80 -17.31 -2.01
C ASP A 116 -1.85 -18.43 -2.45
N GLN A 117 -0.77 -18.08 -3.13
CA GLN A 117 0.26 -19.04 -3.50
C GLN A 117 1.31 -19.22 -2.38
N PRO A 118 1.84 -20.43 -2.20
CA PRO A 118 2.86 -20.68 -1.17
C PRO A 118 4.08 -19.75 -1.31
N GLY A 119 4.49 -19.15 -0.18
CA GLY A 119 5.69 -18.31 -0.13
C GLY A 119 5.52 -16.92 -0.73
N ARG A 120 4.27 -16.47 -0.98
CA ARG A 120 3.98 -15.16 -1.56
C ARG A 120 3.64 -14.09 -0.54
N GLN A 121 3.37 -14.47 0.71
CA GLN A 121 3.04 -13.55 1.77
C GLN A 121 3.66 -13.97 3.09
N ILE A 122 4.04 -12.98 3.89
CA ILE A 122 4.29 -13.14 5.32
C ILE A 122 3.52 -12.10 6.12
N SER A 123 3.13 -12.47 7.34
CA SER A 123 2.59 -11.53 8.33
C SER A 123 3.61 -11.32 9.43
N TYR A 124 3.68 -10.11 9.98
CA TYR A 124 4.60 -9.77 11.05
C TYR A 124 3.97 -8.76 12.02
N ARG A 125 4.53 -8.70 13.24
CA ARG A 125 4.19 -7.67 14.22
C ARG A 125 5.08 -6.45 14.01
N PRO A 126 4.53 -5.30 13.53
CA PRO A 126 5.30 -4.07 13.41
C PRO A 126 5.56 -3.43 14.78
N ALA A 127 6.45 -2.44 14.83
CA ALA A 127 6.59 -1.58 16.00
C ALA A 127 5.32 -0.73 16.21
N ASP A 128 5.01 -0.44 17.46
CA ASP A 128 3.99 0.58 17.77
C ASP A 128 4.63 1.97 17.67
N GLY A 129 4.06 2.80 16.78
CA GLY A 129 4.52 4.15 16.52
C GLY A 129 5.05 4.38 15.09
N PRO A 130 5.63 5.56 14.82
CA PRO A 130 6.16 5.89 13.50
C PRO A 130 7.27 4.95 13.05
N GLN A 131 7.24 4.57 11.76
CA GLN A 131 8.22 3.63 11.21
C GLN A 131 8.42 3.79 9.72
N THR A 132 9.59 3.41 9.24
CA THR A 132 9.90 3.42 7.81
C THR A 132 9.94 2.01 7.26
N CYS A 133 9.11 1.76 6.27
CA CYS A 133 9.05 0.51 5.53
C CYS A 133 9.66 0.70 4.14
N ARG A 134 10.31 -0.34 3.64
CA ARG A 134 11.02 -0.32 2.37
C ARG A 134 10.69 -1.53 1.54
N MET A 135 10.57 -1.29 0.25
CA MET A 135 10.51 -2.33 -0.77
C MET A 135 11.64 -2.06 -1.76
N THR A 136 12.52 -3.02 -1.96
CA THR A 136 13.55 -2.98 -3.00
C THR A 136 13.19 -3.99 -4.06
N TRP A 137 12.95 -3.52 -5.28
CA TRP A 137 12.55 -4.32 -6.42
C TRP A 137 13.62 -4.27 -7.50
N SER A 138 14.03 -5.44 -7.98
CA SER A 138 15.03 -5.65 -9.03
C SER A 138 14.72 -6.92 -9.84
N PRO A 139 15.37 -7.17 -10.97
CA PRO A 139 15.11 -8.35 -11.78
C PRO A 139 15.18 -9.65 -10.95
N GLY A 140 14.08 -10.40 -10.94
CA GLY A 140 13.97 -11.68 -10.22
C GLY A 140 14.07 -11.61 -8.70
N TYR A 141 13.98 -10.41 -8.11
CA TYR A 141 14.20 -10.22 -6.68
C TYR A 141 13.38 -9.07 -6.10
N ILE A 142 12.74 -9.32 -4.95
CA ILE A 142 12.11 -8.30 -4.11
C ILE A 142 12.57 -8.49 -2.68
N ARG A 143 12.85 -7.39 -1.99
CA ARG A 143 13.10 -7.37 -0.55
C ARG A 143 12.24 -6.33 0.11
N TRP A 144 11.52 -6.74 1.14
CA TRP A 144 10.82 -5.85 2.06
C TRP A 144 11.58 -5.72 3.37
N SER A 145 11.42 -4.59 4.03
CA SER A 145 11.84 -4.39 5.42
C SER A 145 10.99 -3.34 6.10
N CYS A 146 10.61 -3.56 7.35
CA CYS A 146 9.89 -2.62 8.18
C CYS A 146 10.15 -2.96 9.65
N ALA A 147 10.44 -1.95 10.48
CA ALA A 147 10.62 -2.10 11.94
C ALA A 147 11.57 -3.24 12.36
N GLY A 148 12.67 -3.42 11.65
CA GLY A 148 13.65 -4.47 11.92
C GLY A 148 13.32 -5.85 11.35
N ILE A 149 12.11 -6.07 10.86
CA ILE A 149 11.71 -7.27 10.14
C ILE A 149 12.10 -7.13 8.67
N SER A 150 12.59 -8.19 8.04
CA SER A 150 12.85 -8.22 6.60
C SER A 150 12.50 -9.58 6.01
N TRP A 151 12.03 -9.55 4.76
CA TRP A 151 11.73 -10.73 3.98
C TRP A 151 12.16 -10.51 2.53
N SER A 152 12.49 -11.60 1.84
CA SER A 152 12.90 -11.54 0.44
C SER A 152 12.26 -12.66 -0.36
N TYR A 153 11.91 -12.34 -1.60
CA TYR A 153 11.42 -13.29 -2.58
C TYR A 153 12.33 -13.31 -3.80
N TYR A 154 12.60 -14.49 -4.31
CA TYR A 154 13.40 -14.75 -5.52
C TYR A 154 12.60 -15.63 -6.47
N GLY A 155 12.47 -15.22 -7.72
CA GLY A 155 11.76 -16.02 -8.72
C GLY A 155 11.76 -15.36 -10.09
N ALA A 156 11.61 -16.18 -11.13
CA ALA A 156 11.43 -15.71 -12.50
C ALA A 156 10.06 -15.01 -12.72
N ASP A 157 9.17 -15.19 -11.79
CA ASP A 157 7.82 -14.65 -11.72
C ASP A 157 7.72 -13.33 -10.94
N VAL A 158 8.85 -12.81 -10.44
CA VAL A 158 8.92 -11.41 -9.98
C VAL A 158 8.62 -10.52 -11.19
N PRO A 159 7.61 -9.61 -11.09
CA PRO A 159 7.21 -8.80 -12.21
C PRO A 159 8.36 -7.95 -12.76
N THR A 160 8.33 -7.70 -14.05
CA THR A 160 9.19 -6.72 -14.72
C THR A 160 8.47 -5.38 -14.80
N PRO A 161 9.20 -4.25 -14.79
CA PRO A 161 8.58 -2.93 -14.92
C PRO A 161 7.72 -2.79 -16.17
N GLY A 162 6.63 -2.05 -16.02
CA GLY A 162 5.67 -1.70 -17.07
C GLY A 162 5.05 -0.35 -16.82
N THR A 163 3.73 -0.32 -16.68
CA THR A 163 2.95 0.88 -16.38
C THR A 163 2.49 0.96 -14.93
N GLU A 164 2.99 0.06 -14.06
CA GLU A 164 2.69 0.07 -12.63
C GLU A 164 3.01 1.41 -11.98
N ARG A 165 2.17 1.83 -11.07
CA ARG A 165 2.34 3.07 -10.30
C ARG A 165 2.37 2.76 -8.82
N VAL A 166 2.88 3.70 -8.04
CA VAL A 166 2.76 3.65 -6.58
C VAL A 166 1.36 4.05 -6.20
N HIS A 167 0.73 3.22 -5.39
CA HIS A 167 -0.55 3.46 -4.77
C HIS A 167 -0.39 3.50 -3.25
N MET A 168 -1.12 4.37 -2.60
CA MET A 168 -1.30 4.40 -1.15
C MET A 168 -2.78 4.54 -0.89
N ASN A 169 -3.39 3.56 -0.22
CA ASN A 169 -4.82 3.60 0.09
C ASN A 169 -5.10 3.35 1.57
N LEU A 170 -6.21 3.91 2.04
CA LEU A 170 -6.82 3.60 3.31
C LEU A 170 -8.29 3.31 3.06
N TRP A 171 -8.71 2.08 3.37
CA TRP A 171 -10.04 1.57 3.07
C TRP A 171 -10.57 0.66 4.18
N THR A 172 -11.81 0.18 4.07
CA THR A 172 -12.44 -0.65 5.09
C THR A 172 -13.01 -1.95 4.53
N ILE A 173 -12.92 -3.00 5.36
CA ILE A 173 -13.59 -4.29 5.13
C ILE A 173 -14.95 -4.37 5.81
N GLY A 174 -15.33 -3.35 6.59
CA GLY A 174 -16.56 -3.24 7.34
C GLY A 174 -16.65 -1.90 8.07
N PRO A 175 -17.69 -1.66 8.88
CA PRO A 175 -17.80 -0.44 9.67
C PRO A 175 -16.60 -0.26 10.61
N VAL A 176 -16.10 0.95 10.73
CA VAL A 176 -15.08 1.37 11.69
C VAL A 176 -15.73 2.11 12.87
N GLU A 177 -15.09 2.11 14.05
CA GLU A 177 -15.64 2.76 15.24
C GLU A 177 -15.67 4.29 15.13
N GLY A 178 -14.78 4.86 14.31
CA GLY A 178 -14.70 6.30 14.08
C GLY A 178 -13.88 6.62 12.83
N ALA A 179 -13.72 7.89 12.53
CA ALA A 179 -12.86 8.31 11.42
C ALA A 179 -11.42 7.82 11.65
N VAL A 180 -10.82 7.22 10.62
CA VAL A 180 -9.45 6.72 10.62
C VAL A 180 -8.62 7.57 9.66
N SER A 181 -7.37 7.88 10.01
CA SER A 181 -6.45 8.55 9.10
C SER A 181 -5.06 7.94 9.16
N ALA A 182 -4.36 8.02 8.04
CA ALA A 182 -2.96 7.63 7.93
C ALA A 182 -2.16 8.71 7.22
N GLN A 183 -0.98 9.02 7.74
CA GLN A 183 -0.03 9.95 7.13
C GLN A 183 1.22 9.19 6.73
N VAL A 184 1.57 9.29 5.45
CA VAL A 184 2.70 8.56 4.85
C VAL A 184 3.58 9.53 4.07
N GLN A 185 4.89 9.49 4.33
CA GLN A 185 5.89 10.12 3.47
C GLN A 185 6.46 9.11 2.51
N PHE A 186 6.56 9.47 1.25
CA PHE A 186 7.08 8.60 0.20
C PHE A 186 8.38 9.13 -0.39
N ARG A 187 9.35 8.22 -0.57
CA ARG A 187 10.61 8.48 -1.27
C ARG A 187 10.94 7.33 -2.20
N TYR A 188 11.57 7.66 -3.30
CA TYR A 188 12.07 6.68 -4.27
C TYR A 188 13.53 6.95 -4.60
N ARG A 189 14.29 5.85 -4.73
CA ARG A 189 15.65 5.87 -5.28
C ARG A 189 15.73 4.83 -6.38
N GLY A 190 15.91 5.29 -7.61
CA GLY A 190 16.15 4.41 -8.75
C GLY A 190 17.32 3.47 -8.49
N GLN A 191 17.33 2.33 -9.15
CA GLN A 191 18.48 1.45 -9.16
C GLN A 191 19.67 2.22 -9.75
N ALA A 192 20.79 2.27 -9.03
CA ALA A 192 22.02 2.76 -9.64
C ALA A 192 22.32 1.82 -10.80
N LEU A 193 22.28 2.34 -12.04
CA LEU A 193 22.76 1.62 -13.19
C LEU A 193 24.23 1.33 -12.90
N GLY A 194 24.54 0.11 -12.48
CA GLY A 194 25.90 -0.35 -12.40
C GLY A 194 26.48 -0.15 -13.80
N ARG A 195 27.52 0.68 -13.93
CA ARG A 195 28.28 0.70 -15.16
C ARG A 195 28.86 -0.71 -15.35
N PRO A 196 28.76 -1.26 -16.55
CA PRO A 196 29.37 -2.55 -16.87
C PRO A 196 30.87 -2.54 -16.60
#